data_c01e5099b3be63d6f2c5ad6a3142c05c
#
_entry.id   c01e5099b3be63d6f2c5ad6a3142c05c
#
_cell.length_a   1.000
_cell.length_b   1.000
_cell.length_c   1.000
_cell.angle_alpha   90.00
_cell.angle_beta   90.00
_cell.angle_gamma   90.00
#
_symmetry.space_group_name_H-M   'P 1'
#
loop_
_entity.id
_entity.type
_entity.pdbx_description
1 polymer ?
#
loop_
_entity_poly.entity_id
_entity_poly.type
_entity_poly.pdbx_seq_one_letter_code
_entity_poly.pdbx_strand_id
1 'polypeptide(L)'
;MGRPPAYSCLSMESDSSTQHDNRVQNSSSSINRASAVLDAIDPVPTSSIWDDSSIRAVIMAIGGNALVTLSKFLVWMINGSPSMLAESIHSLADTLNQLLLLVGIRHGAGRPTKEFPFGKGRARYIWNLVSAVGIFFVGFGFTTWHGVETLITTSPSDHVRTDIFSYPVLLFAFLIEGYTLFVALRSVNEARGETPFFEFVRFGDDPTGVAVLLEDAVAVLGVVTAFIGIALSRYYNSPFPDAIASTIIGCLLGFMAVVLALANGRILMGASMSEDREQEIREYLEALPAIERVTSLKTAVMSPGAVRLAAEIEFHGSTFIDRHMIERDAERIREGEDPTPVLFDTAERMVRVMGREINRLEAQIRQQFPEITYIDLEVN
;
A
#
# COMPACT_ATOMS: atom_id res chain seq x y z
N MET A 1 67.87 -23.77 55.06
CA MET A 1 67.69 -25.20 55.07
C MET A 1 66.30 -25.46 55.66
N GLY A 2 65.45 -26.08 55.00
CA GLY A 2 64.08 -26.40 55.46
C GLY A 2 63.07 -26.30 54.34
N ARG A 3 62.77 -27.44 53.68
CA ARG A 3 61.67 -27.54 52.70
C ARG A 3 60.33 -27.51 53.41
N PRO A 4 59.31 -26.84 52.84
CA PRO A 4 57.94 -26.98 53.35
C PRO A 4 57.24 -28.21 52.76
N PRO A 5 56.19 -28.75 53.41
CA PRO A 5 55.53 -29.99 53.06
C PRO A 5 54.52 -29.84 51.88
N ALA A 6 54.39 -30.94 51.14
CA ALA A 6 53.47 -31.09 50.04
C ALA A 6 52.01 -31.17 50.52
N TYR A 7 51.12 -30.32 49.99
CA TYR A 7 49.66 -30.48 50.11
C TYR A 7 49.17 -31.37 48.97
N SER A 8 48.43 -32.40 49.34
CA SER A 8 47.72 -33.34 48.43
C SER A 8 46.58 -32.62 47.74
N CYS A 9 46.58 -32.60 46.41
CA CYS A 9 45.40 -32.31 45.59
C CYS A 9 44.36 -33.41 45.77
N LEU A 10 43.24 -33.09 46.40
CA LEU A 10 41.99 -33.83 46.31
C LEU A 10 41.22 -33.38 45.07
N SER A 11 40.95 -34.32 44.22
CA SER A 11 40.17 -34.27 43.00
C SER A 11 38.77 -33.67 43.23
N MET A 12 38.50 -32.54 42.61
CA MET A 12 37.18 -32.01 42.31
C MET A 12 37.04 -31.80 40.81
N GLU A 13 36.94 -32.88 40.09
CA GLU A 13 36.55 -32.93 38.69
C GLU A 13 35.39 -33.87 38.55
N SER A 14 34.15 -33.36 38.54
CA SER A 14 32.98 -34.02 37.95
C SER A 14 31.67 -33.27 38.01
N ASP A 15 31.64 -31.92 38.00
CA ASP A 15 30.31 -31.23 38.00
C ASP A 15 30.17 -30.14 36.93
N SER A 16 31.19 -29.86 36.12
CA SER A 16 31.09 -28.79 35.09
C SER A 16 30.58 -29.29 33.73
N SER A 17 30.65 -30.58 33.42
CA SER A 17 30.23 -31.13 32.13
C SER A 17 28.73 -31.30 32.00
N THR A 18 28.00 -31.60 33.07
CA THR A 18 26.56 -31.79 33.09
C THR A 18 25.79 -30.47 33.04
N GLN A 19 26.32 -29.37 33.53
CA GLN A 19 25.70 -28.05 33.42
C GLN A 19 25.87 -27.41 32.03
N HIS A 20 26.98 -27.75 31.33
CA HIS A 20 27.21 -27.23 29.98
C HIS A 20 26.31 -27.93 28.94
N ASP A 21 26.12 -29.23 29.07
CA ASP A 21 25.22 -30.00 28.17
C ASP A 21 23.76 -29.63 28.34
N ASN A 22 23.28 -29.34 29.55
CA ASN A 22 21.93 -28.88 29.79
C ASN A 22 21.66 -27.45 29.25
N ARG A 23 22.68 -26.59 29.21
CA ARG A 23 22.53 -25.24 28.56
C ARG A 23 22.48 -25.31 27.04
N VAL A 24 23.26 -26.21 26.42
CA VAL A 24 23.27 -26.41 24.98
C VAL A 24 21.98 -27.08 24.49
N GLN A 25 21.47 -28.06 25.25
CA GLN A 25 20.18 -28.69 24.94
C GLN A 25 19.00 -27.73 25.12
N ASN A 26 19.00 -26.86 26.13
CA ASN A 26 17.95 -25.82 26.29
C ASN A 26 18.02 -24.72 25.23
N SER A 27 19.21 -24.35 24.77
CA SER A 27 19.34 -23.35 23.68
C SER A 27 18.91 -23.94 22.32
N SER A 28 19.19 -25.21 22.04
CA SER A 28 18.74 -25.87 20.80
C SER A 28 17.21 -26.11 20.80
N SER A 29 16.61 -26.40 21.96
CA SER A 29 15.15 -26.53 22.07
C SER A 29 14.42 -25.19 21.94
N SER A 30 15.01 -24.07 22.39
CA SER A 30 14.46 -22.72 22.22
C SER A 30 14.58 -22.23 20.77
N ILE A 31 15.69 -22.57 20.09
CA ILE A 31 15.87 -22.25 18.66
C ILE A 31 14.89 -23.07 17.79
N ASN A 32 14.68 -24.34 18.10
CA ASN A 32 13.69 -25.17 17.41
C ASN A 32 12.24 -24.76 17.69
N ARG A 33 11.95 -24.21 18.87
CA ARG A 33 10.62 -23.62 19.15
C ARG A 33 10.43 -22.30 18.44
N ALA A 34 11.46 -21.47 18.34
CA ALA A 34 11.41 -20.22 17.58
C ALA A 34 11.24 -20.47 16.07
N SER A 35 11.90 -21.49 15.51
CA SER A 35 11.68 -21.88 14.11
C SER A 35 10.28 -22.47 13.88
N ALA A 36 9.77 -23.27 14.80
CA ALA A 36 8.41 -23.82 14.71
C ALA A 36 7.32 -22.74 14.84
N VAL A 37 7.57 -21.66 15.61
CA VAL A 37 6.68 -20.50 15.68
C VAL A 37 6.76 -19.65 14.40
N LEU A 38 7.95 -19.54 13.80
CA LEU A 38 8.13 -18.86 12.51
C LEU A 38 7.52 -19.66 11.34
N ASP A 39 7.51 -20.99 11.42
CA ASP A 39 6.85 -21.88 10.45
C ASP A 39 5.33 -21.95 10.67
N ALA A 40 4.84 -21.64 11.87
CA ALA A 40 3.41 -21.59 12.21
C ALA A 40 2.76 -20.21 11.96
N ILE A 41 3.52 -19.20 11.61
CA ILE A 41 2.98 -17.99 11.00
C ILE A 41 2.64 -18.36 9.56
N ASP A 42 1.38 -18.79 9.36
CA ASP A 42 0.86 -19.04 8.03
C ASP A 42 1.25 -17.83 7.14
N PRO A 43 1.90 -18.07 6.00
CA PRO A 43 2.23 -16.98 5.09
C PRO A 43 0.90 -16.33 4.73
N VAL A 44 0.81 -15.01 4.90
CA VAL A 44 -0.29 -14.21 4.34
C VAL A 44 -0.61 -14.83 2.98
N PRO A 45 -1.85 -15.26 2.73
CA PRO A 45 -2.18 -15.97 1.52
C PRO A 45 -1.87 -15.09 0.32
N THR A 46 -0.68 -15.25 -0.22
CA THR A 46 -0.22 -14.59 -1.46
C THR A 46 -0.97 -15.11 -2.68
N SER A 47 -1.81 -16.15 -2.48
CA SER A 47 -2.59 -16.79 -3.55
C SER A 47 -3.77 -15.97 -4.06
N SER A 48 -4.25 -14.95 -3.33
CA SER A 48 -5.39 -14.14 -3.77
C SER A 48 -5.02 -12.99 -4.71
N ILE A 49 -3.74 -12.60 -4.78
CA ILE A 49 -3.28 -11.46 -5.61
C ILE A 49 -2.85 -11.91 -7.01
N TRP A 50 -2.62 -13.21 -7.20
CA TRP A 50 -2.05 -13.78 -8.43
C TRP A 50 -2.96 -14.78 -9.12
N ASP A 51 -4.27 -14.63 -8.95
CA ASP A 51 -5.18 -15.39 -9.80
C ASP A 51 -4.82 -15.07 -11.27
N ASP A 52 -4.61 -16.10 -12.08
CA ASP A 52 -4.24 -15.96 -13.50
C ASP A 52 -5.19 -15.02 -14.26
N SER A 53 -6.41 -14.85 -13.77
CA SER A 53 -7.42 -13.94 -14.29
C SER A 53 -7.02 -12.47 -14.14
N SER A 54 -6.43 -12.07 -13.00
CA SER A 54 -6.01 -10.68 -12.72
C SER A 54 -4.83 -10.26 -13.60
N ILE A 55 -3.85 -11.14 -13.79
CA ILE A 55 -2.70 -10.87 -14.67
C ILE A 55 -3.16 -10.76 -16.13
N ARG A 56 -4.07 -11.63 -16.57
CA ARG A 56 -4.64 -11.57 -17.92
C ARG A 56 -5.39 -10.27 -18.15
N ALA A 57 -6.17 -9.80 -17.18
CA ALA A 57 -6.87 -8.52 -17.26
C ALA A 57 -5.89 -7.35 -17.43
N VAL A 58 -4.81 -7.29 -16.65
CA VAL A 58 -3.77 -6.26 -16.78
C VAL A 58 -3.06 -6.33 -18.13
N ILE A 59 -2.70 -7.52 -18.62
CA ILE A 59 -2.06 -7.69 -19.94
C ILE A 59 -3.00 -7.26 -21.06
N MET A 60 -4.30 -7.59 -20.97
CA MET A 60 -5.29 -7.16 -21.96
C MET A 60 -5.47 -5.63 -21.95
N ALA A 61 -5.49 -5.02 -20.77
CA ALA A 61 -5.55 -3.56 -20.63
C ALA A 61 -4.32 -2.87 -21.25
N ILE A 62 -3.12 -3.38 -20.96
CA ILE A 62 -1.88 -2.88 -21.59
C ILE A 62 -1.94 -3.02 -23.12
N GLY A 63 -2.40 -4.17 -23.63
CA GLY A 63 -2.54 -4.40 -25.06
C GLY A 63 -3.56 -3.47 -25.72
N GLY A 64 -4.70 -3.24 -25.08
CA GLY A 64 -5.74 -2.30 -25.52
C GLY A 64 -5.22 -0.86 -25.59
N ASN A 65 -4.58 -0.39 -24.49
CA ASN A 65 -4.03 0.97 -24.43
C ASN A 65 -2.87 1.16 -25.43
N ALA A 66 -2.03 0.15 -25.63
CA ALA A 66 -0.97 0.20 -26.65
C ALA A 66 -1.54 0.31 -28.07
N LEU A 67 -2.66 -0.37 -28.37
CA LEU A 67 -3.34 -0.26 -29.67
C LEU A 67 -3.94 1.15 -29.87
N VAL A 68 -4.58 1.71 -28.83
CA VAL A 68 -5.10 3.09 -28.88
C VAL A 68 -3.96 4.08 -29.05
N THR A 69 -2.88 3.94 -28.31
CA THR A 69 -1.66 4.76 -28.43
C THR A 69 -1.13 4.74 -29.87
N LEU A 70 -0.96 3.55 -30.44
CA LEU A 70 -0.44 3.38 -31.78
C LEU A 70 -1.36 4.01 -32.82
N SER A 71 -2.67 3.83 -32.72
CA SER A 71 -3.64 4.42 -33.64
C SER A 71 -3.65 5.96 -33.59
N LYS A 72 -3.62 6.55 -32.37
CA LYS A 72 -3.50 8.02 -32.21
C LYS A 72 -2.17 8.55 -32.79
N PHE A 73 -1.07 7.84 -32.56
CA PHE A 73 0.25 8.20 -33.05
C PHE A 73 0.33 8.14 -34.57
N LEU A 74 -0.21 7.11 -35.20
CA LEU A 74 -0.25 6.98 -36.67
C LEU A 74 -1.07 8.10 -37.32
N VAL A 75 -2.20 8.47 -36.73
CA VAL A 75 -3.00 9.60 -37.22
C VAL A 75 -2.23 10.92 -37.09
N TRP A 76 -1.57 11.15 -35.94
CA TRP A 76 -0.69 12.31 -35.81
C TRP A 76 0.40 12.37 -36.88
N MET A 77 1.05 11.25 -37.19
CA MET A 77 2.07 11.20 -38.25
C MET A 77 1.53 11.60 -39.64
N ILE A 78 0.25 11.33 -39.90
CA ILE A 78 -0.40 11.65 -41.18
C ILE A 78 -0.81 13.12 -41.24
N ASN A 79 -1.39 13.66 -40.15
CA ASN A 79 -2.03 14.97 -40.17
C ASN A 79 -1.18 16.08 -39.52
N GLY A 80 -0.26 15.73 -38.61
CA GLY A 80 0.56 16.68 -37.86
C GLY A 80 -0.21 17.47 -36.79
N SER A 81 -1.42 17.01 -36.38
CA SER A 81 -2.24 17.71 -35.39
C SER A 81 -1.58 17.73 -34.02
N PRO A 82 -1.37 18.91 -33.39
CA PRO A 82 -0.79 19.02 -32.05
C PRO A 82 -1.61 18.31 -31.00
N SER A 83 -2.95 18.36 -31.03
CA SER A 83 -3.80 17.67 -30.07
C SER A 83 -3.78 16.15 -30.24
N MET A 84 -3.64 15.65 -31.48
CA MET A 84 -3.45 14.19 -31.70
C MET A 84 -2.11 13.71 -31.15
N LEU A 85 -1.05 14.51 -31.23
CA LEU A 85 0.22 14.21 -30.57
C LEU A 85 0.04 14.19 -29.05
N ALA A 86 -0.62 15.20 -28.49
CA ALA A 86 -0.90 15.30 -27.05
C ALA A 86 -1.66 14.06 -26.56
N GLU A 87 -2.69 13.64 -27.29
CA GLU A 87 -3.46 12.42 -27.01
C GLU A 87 -2.64 11.14 -27.14
N SER A 88 -1.73 11.08 -28.12
CA SER A 88 -0.82 9.94 -28.29
C SER A 88 0.14 9.81 -27.10
N ILE A 89 0.67 10.94 -26.62
CA ILE A 89 1.56 11.01 -25.45
C ILE A 89 0.79 10.63 -24.18
N HIS A 90 -0.46 11.10 -24.04
CA HIS A 90 -1.32 10.72 -22.93
C HIS A 90 -1.53 9.20 -22.87
N SER A 91 -2.00 8.59 -23.95
CA SER A 91 -2.23 7.14 -24.00
C SER A 91 -0.93 6.32 -23.87
N LEU A 92 0.21 6.84 -24.30
CA LEU A 92 1.53 6.25 -24.05
C LEU A 92 1.87 6.30 -22.54
N ALA A 93 1.61 7.44 -21.90
CA ALA A 93 1.84 7.62 -20.46
C ALA A 93 1.01 6.62 -19.64
N ASP A 94 -0.26 6.43 -19.99
CA ASP A 94 -1.15 5.44 -19.34
C ASP A 94 -0.63 4.00 -19.54
N THR A 95 -0.21 3.66 -20.75
CA THR A 95 0.39 2.35 -21.04
C THR A 95 1.66 2.11 -20.20
N LEU A 96 2.54 3.12 -20.11
CA LEU A 96 3.75 3.05 -19.31
C LEU A 96 3.43 3.00 -17.81
N ASN A 97 2.42 3.75 -17.34
CA ASN A 97 1.96 3.72 -15.96
C ASN A 97 1.52 2.30 -15.56
N GLN A 98 0.70 1.65 -16.39
CA GLN A 98 0.26 0.27 -16.14
C GLN A 98 1.44 -0.72 -16.16
N LEU A 99 2.41 -0.52 -17.04
CA LEU A 99 3.61 -1.36 -17.12
C LEU A 99 4.51 -1.19 -15.89
N LEU A 100 4.72 0.03 -15.43
CA LEU A 100 5.47 0.33 -14.21
C LEU A 100 4.74 -0.16 -12.97
N LEU A 101 3.41 -0.07 -12.93
CA LEU A 101 2.60 -0.68 -11.88
C LEU A 101 2.81 -2.20 -11.82
N LEU A 102 2.80 -2.88 -12.96
CA LEU A 102 3.08 -4.33 -13.04
C LEU A 102 4.49 -4.67 -12.52
N VAL A 103 5.49 -3.87 -12.90
CA VAL A 103 6.87 -3.99 -12.36
C VAL A 103 6.87 -3.80 -10.84
N GLY A 104 6.15 -2.78 -10.34
CA GLY A 104 6.02 -2.48 -8.93
C GLY A 104 5.36 -3.62 -8.14
N ILE A 105 4.30 -4.21 -8.68
CA ILE A 105 3.63 -5.38 -8.10
C ILE A 105 4.60 -6.56 -8.03
N ARG A 106 5.30 -6.88 -9.11
CA ARG A 106 6.30 -7.97 -9.13
C ARG A 106 7.45 -7.72 -8.16
N HIS A 107 7.93 -6.50 -8.07
CA HIS A 107 9.01 -6.14 -7.13
C HIS A 107 8.54 -6.22 -5.68
N GLY A 108 7.26 -5.90 -5.42
CA GLY A 108 6.64 -5.94 -4.09
C GLY A 108 6.26 -7.34 -3.62
N ALA A 109 6.16 -8.33 -4.51
CA ALA A 109 5.64 -9.68 -4.22
C ALA A 109 6.65 -10.63 -3.51
N GLY A 110 7.71 -10.10 -2.89
CA GLY A 110 8.69 -10.91 -2.17
C GLY A 110 8.28 -11.17 -0.71
N ARG A 111 8.71 -12.33 -0.16
CA ARG A 111 8.60 -12.58 1.28
C ARG A 111 9.42 -11.56 2.07
N PRO A 112 9.04 -11.24 3.32
CA PRO A 112 9.86 -10.45 4.22
C PRO A 112 11.29 -11.01 4.31
N THR A 113 12.26 -10.10 4.31
CA THR A 113 13.69 -10.44 4.42
C THR A 113 14.30 -9.71 5.61
N LYS A 114 15.53 -10.06 6.01
CA LYS A 114 16.22 -9.32 7.09
C LYS A 114 16.41 -7.83 6.77
N GLU A 115 16.57 -7.50 5.49
CA GLU A 115 16.70 -6.11 5.02
C GLU A 115 15.33 -5.38 4.95
N PHE A 116 14.26 -6.12 4.62
CA PHE A 116 12.90 -5.61 4.52
C PHE A 116 11.97 -6.46 5.40
N PRO A 117 11.95 -6.25 6.73
CA PRO A 117 11.21 -7.10 7.66
C PRO A 117 9.69 -7.07 7.43
N PHE A 118 9.15 -5.95 6.93
CA PHE A 118 7.74 -5.79 6.57
C PHE A 118 7.44 -6.09 5.09
N GLY A 119 8.37 -6.73 4.38
CA GLY A 119 8.25 -6.98 2.95
C GLY A 119 8.52 -5.73 2.10
N LYS A 120 8.34 -5.89 0.78
CA LYS A 120 8.57 -4.84 -0.22
C LYS A 120 7.25 -4.30 -0.82
N GLY A 121 6.12 -4.47 -0.17
CA GLY A 121 4.80 -4.09 -0.69
C GLY A 121 4.70 -2.62 -1.14
N ARG A 122 5.46 -1.71 -0.50
CA ARG A 122 5.54 -0.30 -0.88
C ARG A 122 6.26 -0.03 -2.20
N ALA A 123 6.96 -1.01 -2.79
CA ALA A 123 7.67 -0.84 -4.06
C ALA A 123 6.74 -0.40 -5.20
N ARG A 124 5.48 -0.84 -5.21
CA ARG A 124 4.48 -0.40 -6.20
C ARG A 124 4.27 1.12 -6.21
N TYR A 125 4.23 1.74 -5.03
CA TYR A 125 4.04 3.19 -4.91
C TYR A 125 5.26 3.98 -5.37
N ILE A 126 6.47 3.40 -5.23
CA ILE A 126 7.71 3.98 -5.77
C ILE A 126 7.65 3.98 -7.30
N TRP A 127 7.26 2.86 -7.93
CA TRP A 127 7.13 2.78 -9.37
C TRP A 127 6.03 3.67 -9.93
N ASN A 128 4.90 3.80 -9.22
CA ASN A 128 3.86 4.77 -9.59
C ASN A 128 4.34 6.22 -9.46
N LEU A 129 5.17 6.54 -8.47
CA LEU A 129 5.77 7.87 -8.33
C LEU A 129 6.75 8.15 -9.48
N VAL A 130 7.55 7.16 -9.90
CA VAL A 130 8.42 7.26 -11.08
C VAL A 130 7.60 7.52 -12.34
N SER A 131 6.45 6.82 -12.49
CA SER A 131 5.50 7.08 -13.58
C SER A 131 4.97 8.51 -13.55
N ALA A 132 4.51 9.00 -12.40
CA ALA A 132 4.01 10.36 -12.23
C ALA A 132 5.06 11.41 -12.63
N VAL A 133 6.32 11.22 -12.25
CA VAL A 133 7.44 12.09 -12.67
C VAL A 133 7.63 12.03 -14.19
N GLY A 134 7.56 10.84 -14.80
CA GLY A 134 7.62 10.68 -16.26
C GLY A 134 6.49 11.43 -16.98
N ILE A 135 5.25 11.28 -16.48
CA ILE A 135 4.06 11.99 -17.01
C ILE A 135 4.25 13.52 -16.88
N PHE A 136 4.81 13.99 -15.77
CA PHE A 136 5.05 15.41 -15.59
C PHE A 136 6.03 15.98 -16.62
N PHE A 137 7.17 15.35 -16.84
CA PHE A 137 8.17 15.89 -17.76
C PHE A 137 7.80 15.65 -19.23
N VAL A 138 7.37 14.46 -19.59
CA VAL A 138 7.05 14.09 -20.97
C VAL A 138 5.62 14.49 -21.32
N GLY A 139 4.64 14.12 -20.50
CA GLY A 139 3.23 14.43 -20.73
C GLY A 139 2.98 15.94 -20.70
N PHE A 140 3.14 16.55 -19.54
CA PHE A 140 2.93 18.01 -19.38
C PHE A 140 4.00 18.84 -20.07
N GLY A 141 5.27 18.60 -19.77
CA GLY A 141 6.36 19.47 -20.22
C GLY A 141 6.48 19.52 -21.75
N PHE A 142 6.59 18.35 -22.39
CA PHE A 142 6.75 18.30 -23.86
C PHE A 142 5.45 18.67 -24.58
N THR A 143 4.31 18.21 -24.14
CA THR A 143 3.01 18.47 -24.81
C THR A 143 2.63 19.94 -24.73
N THR A 144 2.77 20.56 -23.55
CA THR A 144 2.50 22.00 -23.37
C THR A 144 3.48 22.84 -24.17
N TRP A 145 4.78 22.50 -24.13
CA TRP A 145 5.79 23.20 -24.93
C TRP A 145 5.46 23.12 -26.42
N HIS A 146 5.15 21.94 -26.96
CA HIS A 146 4.81 21.76 -28.37
C HIS A 146 3.53 22.52 -28.77
N GLY A 147 2.49 22.51 -27.90
CA GLY A 147 1.27 23.30 -28.13
C GLY A 147 1.56 24.80 -28.17
N VAL A 148 2.33 25.32 -27.21
CA VAL A 148 2.72 26.75 -27.16
C VAL A 148 3.65 27.12 -28.33
N GLU A 149 4.62 26.28 -28.68
CA GLU A 149 5.50 26.49 -29.83
C GLU A 149 4.67 26.60 -31.11
N THR A 150 3.70 25.71 -31.32
CA THR A 150 2.78 25.76 -32.46
C THR A 150 1.99 27.06 -32.49
N LEU A 151 1.51 27.54 -31.32
CA LEU A 151 0.79 28.83 -31.23
C LEU A 151 1.65 30.03 -31.64
N ILE A 152 2.96 29.99 -31.36
CA ILE A 152 3.87 31.11 -31.64
C ILE A 152 4.44 31.08 -33.07
N THR A 153 4.69 29.86 -33.60
CA THR A 153 5.39 29.68 -34.87
C THR A 153 4.45 29.59 -36.07
N THR A 154 3.21 29.22 -35.86
CA THR A 154 2.23 28.99 -36.94
C THR A 154 1.54 30.31 -37.33
N SER A 155 1.43 30.58 -38.62
CA SER A 155 0.68 31.72 -39.14
C SER A 155 -0.80 31.42 -39.30
N PRO A 156 -1.69 32.45 -39.14
CA PRO A 156 -3.13 32.25 -39.36
C PRO A 156 -3.50 31.83 -40.79
N SER A 157 -2.58 32.05 -41.74
CA SER A 157 -2.72 31.67 -43.16
C SER A 157 -2.28 30.24 -43.46
N ASP A 158 -1.71 29.53 -42.52
CA ASP A 158 -1.28 28.16 -42.72
C ASP A 158 -2.51 27.24 -42.86
N HIS A 159 -2.55 26.48 -43.94
CA HIS A 159 -3.66 25.62 -44.26
C HIS A 159 -3.68 24.42 -43.32
N VAL A 160 -4.85 24.18 -42.68
CA VAL A 160 -5.11 23.00 -41.89
C VAL A 160 -5.15 21.79 -42.83
N ARG A 161 -4.29 20.82 -42.60
CA ARG A 161 -4.39 19.54 -43.31
C ARG A 161 -5.74 18.91 -43.02
N THR A 162 -6.56 18.71 -44.06
CA THR A 162 -7.86 18.07 -43.92
C THR A 162 -7.63 16.60 -43.58
N ASP A 163 -7.87 16.21 -42.37
CA ASP A 163 -7.80 14.84 -41.94
C ASP A 163 -9.16 14.36 -41.44
N ILE A 164 -9.63 13.30 -42.07
CA ILE A 164 -10.86 12.62 -41.70
C ILE A 164 -10.61 11.46 -40.71
N PHE A 165 -9.35 11.03 -40.60
CA PHE A 165 -8.98 9.85 -39.83
C PHE A 165 -8.93 10.14 -38.30
N SER A 166 -8.76 11.37 -37.87
CA SER A 166 -8.78 11.76 -36.45
C SER A 166 -10.11 11.45 -35.78
N TYR A 167 -11.23 11.72 -36.46
CA TYR A 167 -12.55 11.55 -35.87
C TYR A 167 -12.89 10.11 -35.48
N PRO A 168 -12.70 9.09 -36.35
CA PRO A 168 -12.92 7.71 -35.99
C PRO A 168 -12.03 7.22 -34.85
N VAL A 169 -10.75 7.65 -34.83
CA VAL A 169 -9.80 7.23 -33.78
C VAL A 169 -10.15 7.88 -32.44
N LEU A 170 -10.50 9.18 -32.44
CA LEU A 170 -10.98 9.85 -31.23
C LEU A 170 -12.31 9.30 -30.72
N LEU A 171 -13.24 8.95 -31.63
CA LEU A 171 -14.50 8.30 -31.26
C LEU A 171 -14.23 6.92 -30.61
N PHE A 172 -13.34 6.13 -31.21
CA PHE A 172 -12.96 4.83 -30.67
C PHE A 172 -12.30 4.97 -29.29
N ALA A 173 -11.35 5.92 -29.12
CA ALA A 173 -10.75 6.24 -27.85
C ALA A 173 -11.79 6.68 -26.81
N PHE A 174 -12.70 7.58 -27.20
CA PHE A 174 -13.79 8.05 -26.33
C PHE A 174 -14.67 6.91 -25.81
N LEU A 175 -14.98 5.93 -26.66
CA LEU A 175 -15.80 4.79 -26.27
C LEU A 175 -15.07 3.87 -25.27
N ILE A 176 -13.78 3.65 -25.47
CA ILE A 176 -12.97 2.84 -24.55
C ILE A 176 -12.75 3.56 -23.24
N GLU A 177 -12.20 4.78 -23.28
CA GLU A 177 -11.89 5.57 -22.09
C GLU A 177 -13.18 5.99 -21.34
N GLY A 178 -14.28 6.23 -22.05
CA GLY A 178 -15.59 6.46 -21.44
C GLY A 178 -16.15 5.22 -20.73
N TYR A 179 -15.90 4.03 -21.27
CA TYR A 179 -16.28 2.78 -20.60
C TYR A 179 -15.45 2.54 -19.34
N THR A 180 -14.13 2.76 -19.38
CA THR A 180 -13.26 2.63 -18.19
C THR A 180 -13.65 3.64 -17.12
N LEU A 181 -13.89 4.89 -17.49
CA LEU A 181 -14.41 5.92 -16.60
C LEU A 181 -15.74 5.51 -15.94
N PHE A 182 -16.66 4.94 -16.71
CA PHE A 182 -17.93 4.46 -16.17
C PHE A 182 -17.73 3.35 -15.14
N VAL A 183 -16.82 2.40 -15.42
CA VAL A 183 -16.49 1.31 -14.48
C VAL A 183 -15.83 1.85 -13.23
N ALA A 184 -14.86 2.78 -13.36
CA ALA A 184 -14.20 3.42 -12.23
C ALA A 184 -15.18 4.24 -11.36
N LEU A 185 -16.07 5.00 -12.00
CA LEU A 185 -17.10 5.77 -11.30
C LEU A 185 -18.06 4.86 -10.53
N ARG A 186 -18.43 3.73 -11.12
CA ARG A 186 -19.27 2.74 -10.45
C ARG A 186 -18.55 2.11 -9.26
N SER A 187 -17.30 1.72 -9.40
CA SER A 187 -16.49 1.15 -8.31
C SER A 187 -16.35 2.12 -7.13
N VAL A 188 -16.02 3.39 -7.41
CA VAL A 188 -15.93 4.44 -6.38
C VAL A 188 -17.29 4.70 -5.75
N ASN A 189 -18.38 4.67 -6.51
CA ASN A 189 -19.73 4.87 -5.99
C ASN A 189 -20.20 3.70 -5.10
N GLU A 190 -19.78 2.47 -5.38
CA GLU A 190 -20.01 1.30 -4.54
C GLU A 190 -19.17 1.37 -3.25
N ALA A 191 -17.89 1.80 -3.36
CA ALA A 191 -16.98 1.91 -2.22
C ALA A 191 -17.34 3.03 -1.23
N ARG A 192 -17.85 4.17 -1.72
CA ARG A 192 -18.18 5.33 -0.87
C ARG A 192 -19.41 5.12 0.04
N GLY A 193 -20.28 4.16 -0.27
CA GLY A 193 -21.52 3.95 0.47
C GLY A 193 -22.38 5.22 0.54
N GLU A 194 -22.68 5.70 1.75
CA GLU A 194 -23.47 6.93 2.00
C GLU A 194 -22.63 8.21 2.05
N THR A 195 -21.30 8.12 2.04
CA THR A 195 -20.40 9.28 2.12
C THR A 195 -20.56 10.17 0.87
N PRO A 196 -20.61 11.51 1.02
CA PRO A 196 -20.67 12.43 -0.10
C PRO A 196 -19.47 12.24 -1.05
N PHE A 197 -19.72 12.27 -2.37
CA PHE A 197 -18.70 11.96 -3.39
C PHE A 197 -17.41 12.79 -3.22
N PHE A 198 -17.52 14.11 -3.03
CA PHE A 198 -16.34 14.99 -2.89
C PHE A 198 -15.58 14.75 -1.60
N GLU A 199 -16.25 14.37 -0.54
CA GLU A 199 -15.66 14.00 0.74
C GLU A 199 -14.90 12.68 0.62
N PHE A 200 -15.51 11.68 -0.02
CA PHE A 200 -14.85 10.40 -0.30
C PHE A 200 -13.62 10.55 -1.21
N VAL A 201 -13.70 11.38 -2.26
CA VAL A 201 -12.55 11.66 -3.15
C VAL A 201 -11.39 12.30 -2.38
N ARG A 202 -11.70 13.12 -1.37
CA ARG A 202 -10.67 13.84 -0.60
C ARG A 202 -10.10 13.06 0.58
N PHE A 203 -10.94 12.30 1.27
CA PHE A 203 -10.61 11.68 2.57
C PHE A 203 -10.92 10.17 2.62
N GLY A 204 -11.50 9.59 1.58
CA GLY A 204 -11.96 8.21 1.55
C GLY A 204 -10.85 7.16 1.64
N ASP A 205 -11.28 5.94 1.91
CA ASP A 205 -10.44 4.79 2.20
C ASP A 205 -9.74 4.19 0.99
N ASP A 206 -10.17 4.54 -0.22
CA ASP A 206 -9.60 4.03 -1.47
C ASP A 206 -8.93 5.15 -2.31
N PRO A 207 -7.75 5.63 -1.90
CA PRO A 207 -7.01 6.62 -2.68
C PRO A 207 -6.57 6.08 -4.04
N THR A 208 -6.45 4.75 -4.20
CA THR A 208 -6.08 4.13 -5.47
C THR A 208 -7.24 4.16 -6.46
N GLY A 209 -8.44 3.78 -6.05
CA GLY A 209 -9.64 3.86 -6.88
C GLY A 209 -9.98 5.29 -7.28
N VAL A 210 -9.81 6.25 -6.37
CA VAL A 210 -9.96 7.67 -6.68
C VAL A 210 -8.92 8.15 -7.70
N ALA A 211 -7.65 7.72 -7.59
CA ALA A 211 -6.62 8.09 -8.55
C ALA A 211 -6.94 7.55 -9.96
N VAL A 212 -7.40 6.30 -10.08
CA VAL A 212 -7.83 5.70 -11.34
C VAL A 212 -9.03 6.45 -11.93
N LEU A 213 -10.03 6.79 -11.09
CA LEU A 213 -11.19 7.57 -11.53
C LEU A 213 -10.78 8.94 -12.12
N LEU A 214 -9.84 9.62 -11.48
CA LEU A 214 -9.35 10.93 -11.95
C LEU A 214 -8.51 10.77 -13.23
N GLU A 215 -7.71 9.71 -13.35
CA GLU A 215 -6.94 9.37 -14.56
C GLU A 215 -7.87 9.16 -15.76
N ASP A 216 -8.89 8.31 -15.60
CA ASP A 216 -9.90 8.06 -16.65
C ASP A 216 -10.73 9.31 -16.99
N ALA A 217 -11.05 10.14 -16.00
CA ALA A 217 -11.76 11.40 -16.23
C ALA A 217 -10.93 12.39 -17.06
N VAL A 218 -9.63 12.50 -16.77
CA VAL A 218 -8.71 13.34 -17.54
C VAL A 218 -8.54 12.79 -18.96
N ALA A 219 -8.47 11.46 -19.13
CA ALA A 219 -8.40 10.83 -20.44
C ALA A 219 -9.61 11.21 -21.32
N VAL A 220 -10.81 11.04 -20.80
CA VAL A 220 -12.05 11.43 -21.51
C VAL A 220 -12.09 12.92 -21.82
N LEU A 221 -11.71 13.78 -20.86
CA LEU A 221 -11.63 15.23 -21.07
C LEU A 221 -10.59 15.58 -22.16
N GLY A 222 -9.47 14.89 -22.21
CA GLY A 222 -8.45 15.03 -23.23
C GLY A 222 -8.99 14.73 -24.62
N VAL A 223 -9.64 13.57 -24.81
CA VAL A 223 -10.23 13.18 -26.08
C VAL A 223 -11.30 14.18 -26.55
N VAL A 224 -12.18 14.65 -25.64
CA VAL A 224 -13.20 15.66 -25.95
C VAL A 224 -12.52 16.99 -26.37
N THR A 225 -11.48 17.39 -25.64
CA THR A 225 -10.71 18.61 -25.94
C THR A 225 -10.03 18.53 -27.31
N ALA A 226 -9.41 17.39 -27.65
CA ALA A 226 -8.82 17.15 -28.96
C ALA A 226 -9.88 17.19 -30.07
N PHE A 227 -11.01 16.52 -29.85
CA PHE A 227 -12.12 16.52 -30.81
C PHE A 227 -12.63 17.95 -31.09
N ILE A 228 -12.85 18.76 -30.07
CA ILE A 228 -13.28 20.15 -30.20
C ILE A 228 -12.20 20.98 -30.90
N GLY A 229 -10.93 20.83 -30.50
CA GLY A 229 -9.80 21.54 -31.08
C GLY A 229 -9.70 21.31 -32.59
N ILE A 230 -9.72 20.07 -33.04
CA ILE A 230 -9.66 19.65 -34.44
C ILE A 230 -10.90 20.14 -35.19
N ALA A 231 -12.10 20.02 -34.62
CA ALA A 231 -13.34 20.46 -35.25
C ALA A 231 -13.36 21.99 -35.47
N LEU A 232 -12.97 22.77 -34.46
CA LEU A 232 -12.87 24.22 -34.58
C LEU A 232 -11.75 24.65 -35.52
N SER A 233 -10.62 23.95 -35.50
CA SER A 233 -9.50 24.20 -36.41
C SER A 233 -9.93 24.03 -37.87
N ARG A 234 -10.72 23.01 -38.15
CA ARG A 234 -11.29 22.79 -39.47
C ARG A 234 -12.35 23.84 -39.83
N TYR A 235 -13.22 24.20 -38.89
CA TYR A 235 -14.29 25.18 -39.11
C TYR A 235 -13.74 26.57 -39.45
N TYR A 236 -12.73 27.02 -38.69
CA TYR A 236 -12.08 28.32 -38.90
C TYR A 236 -10.95 28.27 -39.95
N ASN A 237 -10.63 27.11 -40.47
CA ASN A 237 -9.45 26.87 -41.33
C ASN A 237 -8.18 27.47 -40.73
N SER A 238 -7.98 27.24 -39.43
CA SER A 238 -6.89 27.83 -38.65
C SER A 238 -6.31 26.77 -37.68
N PRO A 239 -4.96 26.66 -37.55
CA PRO A 239 -4.34 25.69 -36.65
C PRO A 239 -4.43 26.07 -35.17
N PHE A 240 -4.78 27.31 -34.85
CA PHE A 240 -4.80 27.79 -33.45
C PHE A 240 -5.68 27.01 -32.49
N PRO A 241 -6.94 26.65 -32.82
CA PRO A 241 -7.79 25.89 -31.92
C PRO A 241 -7.20 24.52 -31.54
N ASP A 242 -6.54 23.85 -32.46
CA ASP A 242 -5.90 22.56 -32.24
C ASP A 242 -4.66 22.69 -31.35
N ALA A 243 -3.85 23.72 -31.53
CA ALA A 243 -2.71 24.03 -30.68
C ALA A 243 -3.12 24.44 -29.25
N ILE A 244 -4.24 25.17 -29.10
CA ILE A 244 -4.84 25.47 -27.78
C ILE A 244 -5.29 24.17 -27.09
N ALA A 245 -5.97 23.30 -27.84
CA ALA A 245 -6.41 22.00 -27.31
C ALA A 245 -5.22 21.17 -26.83
N SER A 246 -4.12 21.11 -27.60
CA SER A 246 -2.87 20.45 -27.18
C SER A 246 -2.33 21.00 -25.87
N THR A 247 -2.31 22.32 -25.72
CA THR A 247 -1.85 22.98 -24.49
C THR A 247 -2.72 22.64 -23.29
N ILE A 248 -4.07 22.60 -23.48
CA ILE A 248 -5.01 22.22 -22.44
C ILE A 248 -4.79 20.76 -22.01
N ILE A 249 -4.63 19.85 -22.99
CA ILE A 249 -4.35 18.43 -22.71
C ILE A 249 -3.04 18.29 -21.93
N GLY A 250 -2.00 19.02 -22.32
CA GLY A 250 -0.74 19.07 -21.57
C GLY A 250 -0.96 19.50 -20.10
N CYS A 251 -1.72 20.56 -19.87
CA CYS A 251 -2.05 21.02 -18.52
C CYS A 251 -2.85 19.98 -17.71
N LEU A 252 -3.78 19.27 -18.34
CA LEU A 252 -4.52 18.16 -17.71
C LEU A 252 -3.57 17.04 -17.27
N LEU A 253 -2.59 16.67 -18.12
CA LEU A 253 -1.55 15.69 -17.78
C LEU A 253 -0.68 16.17 -16.61
N GLY A 254 -0.33 17.45 -16.56
CA GLY A 254 0.40 18.04 -15.44
C GLY A 254 -0.38 17.96 -14.13
N PHE A 255 -1.67 18.26 -14.18
CA PHE A 255 -2.57 18.10 -13.04
C PHE A 255 -2.60 16.66 -12.53
N MET A 256 -2.77 15.68 -13.44
CA MET A 256 -2.75 14.27 -13.09
C MET A 256 -1.43 13.80 -12.49
N ALA A 257 -0.30 14.24 -13.08
CA ALA A 257 1.01 13.90 -12.54
C ALA A 257 1.19 14.37 -11.09
N VAL A 258 0.71 15.58 -10.76
CA VAL A 258 0.74 16.10 -9.38
C VAL A 258 -0.17 15.28 -8.46
N VAL A 259 -1.38 14.96 -8.89
CA VAL A 259 -2.32 14.14 -8.09
C VAL A 259 -1.72 12.78 -7.80
N LEU A 260 -1.20 12.08 -8.82
CA LEU A 260 -0.56 10.78 -8.67
C LEU A 260 0.68 10.84 -7.75
N ALA A 261 1.50 11.87 -7.90
CA ALA A 261 2.68 12.06 -7.05
C ALA A 261 2.28 12.26 -5.57
N LEU A 262 1.27 13.08 -5.30
CA LEU A 262 0.78 13.33 -3.94
C LEU A 262 0.12 12.09 -3.33
N ALA A 263 -0.71 11.37 -4.09
CA ALA A 263 -1.38 10.15 -3.63
C ALA A 263 -0.36 9.06 -3.25
N ASN A 264 0.59 8.78 -4.13
CA ASN A 264 1.62 7.77 -3.86
C ASN A 264 2.60 8.23 -2.77
N GLY A 265 2.94 9.52 -2.73
CA GLY A 265 3.81 10.12 -1.72
C GLY A 265 3.22 9.99 -0.30
N ARG A 266 1.91 10.20 -0.11
CA ARG A 266 1.24 10.01 1.18
C ARG A 266 1.43 8.59 1.72
N ILE A 267 1.21 7.58 0.89
CA ILE A 267 1.36 6.17 1.29
C ILE A 267 2.82 5.83 1.59
N LEU A 268 3.77 6.35 0.81
CA LEU A 268 5.20 6.17 1.07
C LEU A 268 5.64 6.78 2.41
N MET A 269 5.04 7.91 2.80
CA MET A 269 5.26 8.54 4.10
C MET A 269 4.59 7.80 5.27
N GLY A 270 3.77 6.78 5.00
CA GLY A 270 3.09 5.99 6.02
C GLY A 270 1.73 6.56 6.40
N ALA A 271 0.91 6.91 5.41
CA ALA A 271 -0.47 7.34 5.65
C ALA A 271 -1.23 6.29 6.48
N SER A 272 -2.03 6.77 7.44
CA SER A 272 -2.96 5.95 8.20
C SER A 272 -4.13 5.45 7.35
N MET A 273 -4.90 4.54 7.90
CA MET A 273 -6.26 4.21 7.43
C MET A 273 -7.17 5.43 7.58
N SER A 274 -8.42 5.32 7.12
CA SER A 274 -9.43 6.34 7.42
C SER A 274 -9.74 6.43 8.90
N GLU A 275 -10.18 7.63 9.32
CA GLU A 275 -10.57 7.87 10.71
C GLU A 275 -11.73 6.96 11.14
N ASP A 276 -12.69 6.69 10.24
CA ASP A 276 -13.83 5.80 10.51
C ASP A 276 -13.35 4.36 10.78
N ARG A 277 -12.38 3.88 10.00
CA ARG A 277 -11.85 2.53 10.16
C ARG A 277 -10.97 2.42 11.42
N GLU A 278 -10.18 3.44 11.74
CA GLU A 278 -9.43 3.50 13.00
C GLU A 278 -10.38 3.51 14.21
N GLN A 279 -11.49 4.25 14.12
CA GLN A 279 -12.50 4.30 15.15
C GLN A 279 -13.20 2.95 15.34
N GLU A 280 -13.55 2.25 14.26
CA GLU A 280 -14.11 0.89 14.32
C GLU A 280 -13.18 -0.09 15.05
N ILE A 281 -11.87 -0.04 14.74
CA ILE A 281 -10.87 -0.85 15.40
C ILE A 281 -10.77 -0.49 16.90
N ARG A 282 -10.79 0.78 17.23
CA ARG A 282 -10.77 1.27 18.60
C ARG A 282 -11.97 0.78 19.39
N GLU A 283 -13.17 0.93 18.86
CA GLU A 283 -14.43 0.48 19.49
C GLU A 283 -14.43 -1.04 19.68
N TYR A 284 -13.95 -1.78 18.69
CA TYR A 284 -13.80 -3.23 18.82
C TYR A 284 -12.86 -3.61 19.96
N LEU A 285 -11.68 -2.96 20.06
CA LEU A 285 -10.72 -3.24 21.13
C LEU A 285 -11.28 -2.88 22.49
N GLU A 286 -11.90 -1.72 22.66
CA GLU A 286 -12.50 -1.27 23.91
C GLU A 286 -13.72 -2.10 24.35
N ALA A 287 -14.37 -2.81 23.42
CA ALA A 287 -15.44 -3.76 23.74
C ALA A 287 -14.93 -5.10 24.30
N LEU A 288 -13.62 -5.38 24.21
CA LEU A 288 -13.06 -6.63 24.72
C LEU A 288 -12.91 -6.59 26.25
N PRO A 289 -13.35 -7.63 26.98
CA PRO A 289 -13.37 -7.63 28.44
C PRO A 289 -11.99 -7.49 29.12
N ALA A 290 -10.94 -7.81 28.39
CA ALA A 290 -9.56 -7.70 28.89
C ALA A 290 -9.02 -6.27 28.85
N ILE A 291 -9.58 -5.40 28.02
CA ILE A 291 -9.10 -4.06 27.76
C ILE A 291 -9.89 -3.05 28.58
N GLU A 292 -9.21 -2.22 29.31
CA GLU A 292 -9.80 -1.10 30.05
C GLU A 292 -9.93 0.14 29.16
N ARG A 293 -8.88 0.41 28.38
CA ARG A 293 -8.84 1.57 27.49
C ARG A 293 -7.75 1.40 26.42
N VAL A 294 -7.98 1.96 25.22
CA VAL A 294 -6.97 2.14 24.18
C VAL A 294 -6.42 3.57 24.29
N THR A 295 -5.19 3.71 24.79
CA THR A 295 -4.55 5.01 25.01
C THR A 295 -4.06 5.65 23.74
N SER A 296 -3.47 4.84 22.85
CA SER A 296 -2.95 5.28 21.55
C SER A 296 -3.26 4.21 20.50
N LEU A 297 -3.68 4.64 19.30
CA LEU A 297 -3.87 3.76 18.17
C LEU A 297 -3.30 4.45 16.94
N LYS A 298 -2.36 3.80 16.27
CA LYS A 298 -1.68 4.30 15.07
C LYS A 298 -1.72 3.22 14.01
N THR A 299 -2.10 3.59 12.80
CA THR A 299 -2.09 2.69 11.66
C THR A 299 -1.14 3.19 10.58
N ALA A 300 -0.65 2.29 9.74
CA ALA A 300 0.13 2.67 8.56
C ALA A 300 -0.12 1.68 7.41
N VAL A 301 -0.51 2.20 6.26
CA VAL A 301 -0.69 1.41 5.05
C VAL A 301 0.66 0.93 4.54
N MET A 302 0.83 -0.38 4.44
CA MET A 302 2.07 -1.02 3.96
C MET A 302 1.97 -1.45 2.50
N SER A 303 0.81 -1.96 2.12
CA SER A 303 0.45 -2.31 0.74
C SER A 303 -1.07 -2.43 0.65
N PRO A 304 -1.68 -2.55 -0.54
CA PRO A 304 -3.11 -2.82 -0.64
C PRO A 304 -3.48 -4.09 0.14
N GLY A 305 -4.42 -3.94 1.05
CA GLY A 305 -4.86 -5.03 1.92
C GLY A 305 -3.86 -5.45 3.00
N ALA A 306 -2.79 -4.65 3.24
CA ALA A 306 -1.87 -4.90 4.34
C ALA A 306 -1.58 -3.60 5.11
N VAL A 307 -1.98 -3.58 6.37
CA VAL A 307 -1.85 -2.45 7.28
C VAL A 307 -1.06 -2.87 8.51
N ARG A 308 -0.23 -1.98 9.03
CA ARG A 308 0.38 -2.09 10.34
C ARG A 308 -0.47 -1.34 11.35
N LEU A 309 -0.79 -2.00 12.45
CA LEU A 309 -1.43 -1.46 13.63
C LEU A 309 -0.42 -1.42 14.78
N ALA A 310 -0.29 -0.27 15.42
CA ALA A 310 0.40 -0.13 16.70
C ALA A 310 -0.58 0.48 17.71
N ALA A 311 -0.82 -0.20 18.84
CA ALA A 311 -1.75 0.28 19.86
C ALA A 311 -1.15 0.13 21.25
N GLU A 312 -1.31 1.18 22.07
CA GLU A 312 -1.02 1.18 23.50
C GLU A 312 -2.32 0.89 24.25
N ILE A 313 -2.33 -0.17 25.06
CA ILE A 313 -3.52 -0.73 25.70
C ILE A 313 -3.35 -0.77 27.20
N GLU A 314 -4.31 -0.23 27.94
CA GLU A 314 -4.50 -0.47 29.36
C GLU A 314 -5.39 -1.69 29.55
N PHE A 315 -4.93 -2.63 30.37
CA PHE A 315 -5.67 -3.86 30.66
C PHE A 315 -6.34 -3.81 32.03
N HIS A 316 -7.50 -4.43 32.15
CA HIS A 316 -8.05 -4.71 33.46
C HIS A 316 -7.12 -5.65 34.23
N GLY A 317 -6.55 -5.19 35.35
CA GLY A 317 -5.61 -5.96 36.16
C GLY A 317 -6.16 -7.33 36.61
N SER A 318 -7.48 -7.43 36.82
CA SER A 318 -8.16 -8.68 37.14
C SER A 318 -8.07 -9.76 36.07
N THR A 319 -7.83 -9.38 34.81
CA THR A 319 -7.68 -10.32 33.68
C THR A 319 -6.45 -11.22 33.83
N PHE A 320 -5.39 -10.73 34.49
CA PHE A 320 -4.14 -11.46 34.65
C PHE A 320 -4.07 -12.22 36.00
N ILE A 321 -5.08 -12.06 36.84
CA ILE A 321 -5.13 -12.60 38.19
C ILE A 321 -6.07 -13.82 38.21
N ASP A 322 -5.50 -15.00 38.38
CA ASP A 322 -6.28 -16.21 38.70
C ASP A 322 -6.49 -16.26 40.22
N ARG A 323 -7.73 -15.98 40.66
CA ARG A 323 -8.13 -15.92 42.07
C ARG A 323 -7.83 -17.22 42.81
N HIS A 324 -8.08 -18.36 42.18
CA HIS A 324 -7.79 -19.67 42.79
C HIS A 324 -6.29 -19.90 42.98
N MET A 325 -5.48 -19.38 42.09
CA MET A 325 -4.02 -19.45 42.22
C MET A 325 -3.51 -18.59 43.37
N ILE A 326 -4.03 -17.37 43.53
CA ILE A 326 -3.68 -16.48 44.63
C ILE A 326 -4.13 -17.08 45.97
N GLU A 327 -5.33 -17.64 46.08
CA GLU A 327 -5.84 -18.32 47.29
C GLU A 327 -4.91 -19.46 47.68
N ARG A 328 -4.50 -20.30 46.73
CA ARG A 328 -3.54 -21.40 46.95
C ARG A 328 -2.17 -20.91 47.41
N ASP A 329 -1.64 -19.87 46.76
CA ASP A 329 -0.34 -19.30 47.13
C ASP A 329 -0.41 -18.68 48.54
N ALA A 330 -1.52 -18.03 48.90
CA ALA A 330 -1.75 -17.51 50.23
C ALA A 330 -1.83 -18.64 51.28
N GLU A 331 -2.37 -19.82 50.94
CA GLU A 331 -2.46 -21.00 51.81
C GLU A 331 -1.05 -21.59 52.03
N ARG A 332 -0.24 -21.74 51.02
CA ARG A 332 1.19 -22.14 51.13
C ARG A 332 1.97 -21.28 52.10
N ILE A 333 1.76 -19.96 52.03
CA ILE A 333 2.42 -19.00 52.98
C ILE A 333 1.91 -19.19 54.40
N ARG A 334 0.60 -19.46 54.61
CA ARG A 334 0.01 -19.73 55.94
C ARG A 334 0.53 -21.03 56.54
N GLU A 335 0.85 -22.02 55.68
CA GLU A 335 1.43 -23.31 56.10
C GLU A 335 2.91 -23.22 56.42
N GLY A 336 3.54 -22.02 56.28
CA GLY A 336 4.92 -21.74 56.71
C GLY A 336 5.96 -21.76 55.60
N GLU A 337 5.53 -21.79 54.32
CA GLU A 337 6.46 -21.62 53.22
C GLU A 337 6.98 -20.19 53.17
N ASP A 338 8.25 -20.02 52.75
CA ASP A 338 8.85 -18.68 52.63
C ASP A 338 8.03 -17.83 51.61
N PRO A 339 7.51 -16.67 51.99
CA PRO A 339 6.72 -15.81 51.09
C PRO A 339 7.46 -15.35 49.84
N THR A 340 8.80 -15.17 49.93
CA THR A 340 9.59 -14.57 48.86
C THR A 340 9.56 -15.37 47.57
N PRO A 341 9.88 -16.69 47.53
CA PRO A 341 9.79 -17.48 46.32
C PRO A 341 8.35 -17.63 45.82
N VAL A 342 7.35 -17.74 46.71
CA VAL A 342 5.94 -17.84 46.32
C VAL A 342 5.46 -16.59 45.60
N LEU A 343 5.80 -15.41 46.09
CA LEU A 343 5.47 -14.13 45.44
C LEU A 343 6.21 -13.93 44.11
N PHE A 344 7.47 -14.38 44.01
CA PHE A 344 8.20 -14.39 42.73
C PHE A 344 7.53 -15.28 41.69
N ASP A 345 7.16 -16.48 42.07
CA ASP A 345 6.43 -17.42 41.17
C ASP A 345 5.09 -16.83 40.72
N THR A 346 4.39 -16.13 41.61
CA THR A 346 3.13 -15.46 41.27
C THR A 346 3.36 -14.33 40.23
N ALA A 347 4.34 -13.47 40.48
CA ALA A 347 4.68 -12.41 39.52
C ALA A 347 5.11 -12.94 38.15
N GLU A 348 5.93 -13.99 38.10
CA GLU A 348 6.34 -14.63 36.84
C GLU A 348 5.17 -15.26 36.09
N ARG A 349 4.21 -15.84 36.81
CA ARG A 349 2.97 -16.35 36.21
C ARG A 349 2.12 -15.23 35.59
N MET A 350 1.97 -14.11 36.28
CA MET A 350 1.22 -12.95 35.78
C MET A 350 1.80 -12.46 34.47
N VAL A 351 3.12 -12.30 34.36
CA VAL A 351 3.80 -11.90 33.10
C VAL A 351 3.55 -12.91 32.00
N ARG A 352 3.58 -14.20 32.30
CA ARG A 352 3.26 -15.26 31.31
C ARG A 352 1.79 -15.25 30.87
N VAL A 353 0.85 -14.93 31.77
CA VAL A 353 -0.58 -14.79 31.43
C VAL A 353 -0.77 -13.59 30.53
N MET A 354 -0.15 -12.46 30.85
CA MET A 354 -0.20 -11.25 30.03
C MET A 354 0.30 -11.51 28.59
N GLY A 355 1.45 -12.18 28.43
CA GLY A 355 1.96 -12.51 27.09
C GLY A 355 1.02 -13.42 26.29
N ARG A 356 0.32 -14.37 26.97
CA ARG A 356 -0.69 -15.19 26.28
C ARG A 356 -1.92 -14.40 25.87
N GLU A 357 -2.35 -13.45 26.70
CA GLU A 357 -3.50 -12.62 26.37
C GLU A 357 -3.21 -11.68 25.20
N ILE A 358 -2.02 -11.07 25.16
CA ILE A 358 -1.56 -10.26 24.01
C ILE A 358 -1.61 -11.10 22.72
N ASN A 359 -1.03 -12.31 22.72
CA ASN A 359 -1.06 -13.18 21.54
C ASN A 359 -2.50 -13.58 21.13
N ARG A 360 -3.40 -13.75 22.11
CA ARG A 360 -4.82 -14.02 21.86
C ARG A 360 -5.51 -12.82 21.20
N LEU A 361 -5.28 -11.62 21.71
CA LEU A 361 -5.82 -10.38 21.16
C LEU A 361 -5.33 -10.16 19.74
N GLU A 362 -4.03 -10.33 19.47
CA GLU A 362 -3.49 -10.24 18.12
C GLU A 362 -4.18 -11.21 17.15
N ALA A 363 -4.44 -12.46 17.59
CA ALA A 363 -5.14 -13.44 16.77
C ALA A 363 -6.59 -13.02 16.49
N GLN A 364 -7.29 -12.46 17.49
CA GLN A 364 -8.66 -11.96 17.35
C GLN A 364 -8.71 -10.75 16.40
N ILE A 365 -7.78 -9.81 16.52
CA ILE A 365 -7.68 -8.66 15.64
C ILE A 365 -7.46 -9.11 14.18
N ARG A 366 -6.54 -10.05 13.92
CA ARG A 366 -6.31 -10.59 12.57
C ARG A 366 -7.54 -11.31 12.00
N GLN A 367 -8.34 -11.95 12.84
CA GLN A 367 -9.56 -12.61 12.41
C GLN A 367 -10.66 -11.61 12.06
N GLN A 368 -10.81 -10.54 12.86
CA GLN A 368 -11.85 -9.53 12.67
C GLN A 368 -11.50 -8.54 11.56
N PHE A 369 -10.22 -8.19 11.44
CA PHE A 369 -9.67 -7.21 10.48
C PHE A 369 -8.54 -7.86 9.65
N PRO A 370 -8.88 -8.64 8.61
CA PRO A 370 -7.90 -9.40 7.82
C PRO A 370 -6.83 -8.52 7.13
N GLU A 371 -7.13 -7.25 6.91
CA GLU A 371 -6.19 -6.26 6.37
C GLU A 371 -5.07 -5.89 7.33
N ILE A 372 -5.25 -6.11 8.66
CA ILE A 372 -4.21 -5.84 9.65
C ILE A 372 -3.22 -7.00 9.68
N THR A 373 -2.12 -6.83 8.98
CA THR A 373 -1.09 -7.87 8.82
C THR A 373 -0.04 -7.82 9.92
N TYR A 374 0.35 -6.62 10.32
CA TYR A 374 1.38 -6.37 11.34
C TYR A 374 0.72 -5.70 12.55
N ILE A 375 0.86 -6.35 13.71
CA ILE A 375 0.24 -5.88 14.95
C ILE A 375 1.34 -5.74 15.99
N ASP A 376 1.41 -4.57 16.59
CA ASP A 376 2.27 -4.25 17.72
C ASP A 376 1.36 -3.76 18.86
N LEU A 377 1.16 -4.58 19.91
CA LEU A 377 0.40 -4.20 21.10
C LEU A 377 1.37 -3.92 22.24
N GLU A 378 1.33 -2.72 22.75
CA GLU A 378 2.13 -2.28 23.91
C GLU A 378 1.21 -2.12 25.12
N VAL A 379 1.67 -2.61 26.28
CA VAL A 379 0.99 -2.45 27.56
C VAL A 379 1.40 -1.13 28.16
N ASN A 380 0.41 -0.29 28.47
CA ASN A 380 0.64 1.00 29.11
C ASN A 380 0.41 0.91 30.64
#